data_0ab536a9632c896011257e49e552db85
#
_entry.id   0ab536a9632c896011257e49e552db85
#
_cell.length_a   1.000
_cell.length_b   1.000
_cell.length_c   1.000
_cell.angle_alpha   90.00
_cell.angle_beta   90.00
_cell.angle_gamma   90.00
#
_symmetry.space_group_name_H-M   'P 1'
#
loop_
_entity.id
_entity.type
_entity.pdbx_description
1 polymer ?
#
loop_
_entity_poly.entity_id
_entity_poly.type
_entity_poly.pdbx_seq_one_letter_code
_entity_poly.pdbx_strand_id
1 'polypeptide(L)'
;MNGKQLKNSILQWAIQGKLAPQDPNDEPASVLLEKIRTEKARLIKEGKIKKDKNESFIFRGDDNSYYEKFIATGEVKCIDEEIPFEIPQGWEWERVGNIFETTSGATPLSRNPDYYKNGNINWVRTTDLNNGILDKTEIQITAKATTDYNLSVLPQTTVCIAMYGGAGTIGKHCILHFDTTINQSVCAIQPNGFCNMDYIHTFIEYQRSYWMNFAAGSRKDPNINQLIIKHCLLPIPPQEEQLRIVTKLNQLYPYINQYGTSQNKLNQINKEIWHSFKKSILQEAIQGKLVPQIAEEDTAQKLLELIKAEKLKFVKEGKLKKSALTDSVIYKGDDNKYFEKNGKTEQDITDEIPFEIPNNWEWCRIGSVLNIWSARRVHEKDWRTSGIPFYRAREISKMADCGHVDNDLFIEQSLYDEFSKSGVPQIGDLMMTAVGTLGKTYVVETKNPFYYKDGSVLCIGNPFRLNPYYLKLFFESFAFTNQYLSESDGTTVATLTMVRLNRYLIPIPPLMEQTRIVEKIKAVTSIMSR
;
A
#
# COMPACT_ATOMS: atom_id res chain seq x y z
N MET A 1 -5.42 2.13 15.80
CA MET A 1 -5.89 3.39 15.15
C MET A 1 -4.66 4.17 14.70
N ASN A 2 -4.60 4.65 13.47
CA ASN A 2 -3.49 5.47 12.98
C ASN A 2 -3.73 6.97 13.21
N GLY A 3 -2.69 7.82 13.02
CA GLY A 3 -2.80 9.26 13.26
C GLY A 3 -3.90 9.97 12.44
N LYS A 4 -4.15 9.51 11.19
CA LYS A 4 -5.23 10.05 10.35
C LYS A 4 -6.62 9.69 10.91
N GLN A 5 -6.80 8.46 11.37
CA GLN A 5 -8.06 8.02 11.99
C GLN A 5 -8.32 8.78 13.29
N LEU A 6 -7.28 9.00 14.10
CA LEU A 6 -7.37 9.80 15.33
C LEU A 6 -7.79 11.24 15.01
N LYS A 7 -7.15 11.88 14.01
CA LYS A 7 -7.52 13.23 13.56
C LYS A 7 -8.99 13.29 13.15
N ASN A 8 -9.43 12.36 12.30
CA ASN A 8 -10.82 12.32 11.83
C ASN A 8 -11.83 12.15 12.98
N SER A 9 -11.53 11.32 13.98
CA SER A 9 -12.39 11.15 15.15
C SER A 9 -12.50 12.45 15.98
N ILE A 10 -11.40 13.17 16.15
CA ILE A 10 -11.37 14.44 16.88
C ILE A 10 -12.13 15.53 16.09
N LEU A 11 -11.97 15.60 14.76
CA LEU A 11 -12.76 16.49 13.91
C LEU A 11 -14.26 16.19 14.02
N GLN A 12 -14.63 14.90 14.01
CA GLN A 12 -16.02 14.50 14.20
C GLN A 12 -16.56 14.96 15.56
N TRP A 13 -15.79 14.81 16.65
CA TRP A 13 -16.20 15.29 17.97
C TRP A 13 -16.35 16.82 17.98
N ALA A 14 -15.47 17.55 17.29
CA ALA A 14 -15.56 19.01 17.16
C ALA A 14 -16.87 19.43 16.51
N ILE A 15 -17.22 18.81 15.38
CA ILE A 15 -18.40 19.16 14.58
C ILE A 15 -19.71 18.66 15.22
N GLN A 16 -19.64 17.65 16.07
CA GLN A 16 -20.79 17.15 16.86
C GLN A 16 -20.96 17.83 18.23
N GLY A 17 -20.17 18.87 18.55
CA GLY A 17 -20.24 19.57 19.84
C GLY A 17 -19.78 18.74 21.04
N LYS A 18 -18.92 17.72 20.82
CA LYS A 18 -18.40 16.82 21.87
C LYS A 18 -16.97 17.12 22.30
N LEU A 19 -16.29 18.06 21.61
CA LEU A 19 -14.88 18.35 21.86
C LEU A 19 -14.65 19.43 22.91
N ALA A 20 -15.52 20.43 22.97
CA ALA A 20 -15.49 21.54 23.90
C ALA A 20 -16.74 21.53 24.79
N PRO A 21 -16.67 22.02 26.05
CA PRO A 21 -17.85 22.13 26.89
C PRO A 21 -18.79 23.21 26.34
N GLN A 22 -20.11 22.93 26.35
CA GLN A 22 -21.14 23.94 26.16
C GLN A 22 -21.22 24.84 27.39
N ASP A 23 -21.45 26.16 27.17
CA ASP A 23 -21.76 27.11 28.22
C ASP A 23 -23.22 27.57 28.04
N PRO A 24 -24.10 27.36 29.03
CA PRO A 24 -25.50 27.79 28.92
C PRO A 24 -25.69 29.32 28.87
N ASN A 25 -24.63 30.08 29.17
CA ASN A 25 -24.64 31.55 29.07
C ASN A 25 -24.23 32.08 27.69
N ASP A 26 -23.76 31.21 26.81
CA ASP A 26 -23.45 31.60 25.44
C ASP A 26 -24.72 32.08 24.71
N GLU A 27 -24.59 33.09 23.89
CA GLU A 27 -25.70 33.53 23.01
C GLU A 27 -26.02 32.44 22.00
N PRO A 28 -27.26 31.89 21.96
CA PRO A 28 -27.61 30.79 21.05
C PRO A 28 -27.34 31.11 19.57
N ALA A 29 -27.00 30.07 18.79
CA ALA A 29 -26.74 30.21 17.35
C ALA A 29 -27.92 30.77 16.58
N SER A 30 -29.17 30.61 17.04
CA SER A 30 -30.37 31.23 16.47
C SER A 30 -30.27 32.75 16.39
N VAL A 31 -29.73 33.38 17.45
CA VAL A 31 -29.50 34.86 17.49
C VAL A 31 -28.38 35.24 16.51
N LEU A 32 -27.31 34.46 16.44
CA LEU A 32 -26.24 34.67 15.48
C LEU A 32 -26.76 34.60 14.03
N LEU A 33 -27.59 33.62 13.71
CA LEU A 33 -28.21 33.47 12.38
C LEU A 33 -29.15 34.64 12.05
N GLU A 34 -29.89 35.17 13.02
CA GLU A 34 -30.75 36.33 12.83
C GLU A 34 -29.93 37.59 12.50
N LYS A 35 -28.80 37.82 13.20
CA LYS A 35 -27.85 38.90 12.89
C LYS A 35 -27.34 38.78 11.45
N ILE A 36 -26.94 37.56 11.01
CA ILE A 36 -26.47 37.31 9.66
C ILE A 36 -27.55 37.59 8.62
N ARG A 37 -28.78 37.13 8.83
CA ARG A 37 -29.91 37.41 7.93
C ARG A 37 -30.21 38.90 7.83
N THR A 38 -30.18 39.63 8.94
CA THR A 38 -30.38 41.09 8.98
C THR A 38 -29.33 41.81 8.18
N GLU A 39 -28.05 41.47 8.37
CA GLU A 39 -26.95 42.07 7.62
C GLU A 39 -27.01 41.74 6.13
N LYS A 40 -27.34 40.52 5.79
CA LYS A 40 -27.54 40.07 4.40
C LYS A 40 -28.66 40.87 3.73
N ALA A 41 -29.79 41.05 4.41
CA ALA A 41 -30.90 41.86 3.91
C ALA A 41 -30.50 43.34 3.67
N ARG A 42 -29.68 43.91 4.56
CA ARG A 42 -29.09 45.24 4.41
C ARG A 42 -28.21 45.34 3.16
N LEU A 43 -27.29 44.36 2.97
CA LEU A 43 -26.36 44.35 1.83
C LEU A 43 -27.10 44.14 0.49
N ILE A 44 -28.19 43.35 0.47
CA ILE A 44 -29.08 43.21 -0.71
C ILE A 44 -29.75 44.56 -1.03
N LYS A 45 -30.28 45.23 -0.03
CA LYS A 45 -30.93 46.56 -0.20
C LYS A 45 -29.95 47.63 -0.71
N GLU A 46 -28.69 47.55 -0.27
CA GLU A 46 -27.60 48.42 -0.75
C GLU A 46 -27.05 48.02 -2.14
N GLY A 47 -27.54 46.92 -2.73
CA GLY A 47 -27.06 46.45 -4.03
C GLY A 47 -25.65 45.83 -4.02
N LYS A 48 -25.11 45.55 -2.83
CA LYS A 48 -23.76 44.97 -2.68
C LYS A 48 -23.72 43.46 -2.96
N ILE A 49 -24.82 42.77 -2.65
CA ILE A 49 -24.97 41.33 -2.94
C ILE A 49 -26.31 41.09 -3.66
N LYS A 50 -26.37 40.03 -4.46
CA LYS A 50 -27.59 39.66 -5.19
C LYS A 50 -28.49 38.81 -4.30
N LYS A 51 -29.82 39.02 -4.37
CA LYS A 51 -30.79 38.15 -3.70
C LYS A 51 -30.73 36.72 -4.31
N ASP A 52 -30.54 35.72 -3.48
CA ASP A 52 -30.63 34.31 -3.90
C ASP A 52 -32.10 33.91 -4.01
N LYS A 53 -32.49 33.30 -5.14
CA LYS A 53 -33.87 32.83 -5.36
C LYS A 53 -34.19 31.59 -4.53
N ASN A 54 -33.17 30.85 -4.11
CA ASN A 54 -33.27 29.62 -3.33
C ASN A 54 -32.98 29.84 -1.84
N GLU A 55 -33.04 31.09 -1.38
CA GLU A 55 -32.84 31.45 0.02
C GLU A 55 -33.89 30.72 0.89
N SER A 56 -33.42 30.03 1.92
CA SER A 56 -34.22 29.28 2.86
C SER A 56 -33.72 29.47 4.28
N PHE A 57 -34.42 28.92 5.25
CA PHE A 57 -33.92 28.76 6.60
C PHE A 57 -34.40 27.44 7.20
N ILE A 58 -33.60 26.86 8.07
CA ILE A 58 -33.89 25.60 8.76
C ILE A 58 -34.41 25.92 10.15
N PHE A 59 -35.43 25.18 10.60
CA PHE A 59 -35.99 25.30 11.94
C PHE A 59 -36.44 23.92 12.45
N ARG A 60 -36.57 23.79 13.77
CA ARG A 60 -37.08 22.60 14.42
C ARG A 60 -38.57 22.79 14.70
N GLY A 61 -39.41 21.86 14.25
CA GLY A 61 -40.85 21.86 14.49
C GLY A 61 -41.24 21.39 15.89
N ASP A 62 -42.47 21.55 16.27
CA ASP A 62 -43.02 21.09 17.55
C ASP A 62 -42.96 19.56 17.74
N ASP A 63 -42.87 18.83 16.64
CA ASP A 63 -42.64 17.37 16.59
C ASP A 63 -41.18 16.95 16.70
N ASN A 64 -40.30 17.90 16.94
CA ASN A 64 -38.82 17.76 16.98
C ASN A 64 -38.17 17.43 15.64
N SER A 65 -38.88 17.39 14.54
CA SER A 65 -38.35 17.22 13.20
C SER A 65 -37.72 18.50 12.65
N TYR A 66 -36.74 18.38 11.75
CA TYR A 66 -36.13 19.52 11.08
C TYR A 66 -36.84 19.83 9.76
N TYR A 67 -37.16 21.10 9.57
CA TYR A 67 -37.84 21.62 8.40
C TYR A 67 -37.03 22.72 7.74
N GLU A 68 -37.01 22.77 6.41
CA GLU A 68 -36.43 23.85 5.61
C GLU A 68 -37.59 24.64 4.95
N LYS A 69 -37.64 25.96 5.18
CA LYS A 69 -38.64 26.86 4.57
C LYS A 69 -37.96 27.76 3.54
N PHE A 70 -38.43 27.67 2.30
CA PHE A 70 -37.98 28.51 1.20
C PHE A 70 -38.70 29.87 1.23
N ILE A 71 -37.88 30.96 1.27
CA ILE A 71 -38.41 32.33 1.46
C ILE A 71 -39.22 32.79 0.23
N ALA A 72 -38.79 32.43 -0.98
CA ALA A 72 -39.43 32.90 -2.21
C ALA A 72 -40.79 32.22 -2.48
N THR A 73 -40.96 30.93 -2.16
CA THR A 73 -42.16 30.13 -2.45
C THR A 73 -43.05 29.94 -1.24
N GLY A 74 -42.50 30.07 -0.03
CA GLY A 74 -43.16 29.71 1.21
C GLY A 74 -43.24 28.20 1.44
N GLU A 75 -42.69 27.37 0.56
CA GLU A 75 -42.65 25.93 0.66
C GLU A 75 -41.89 25.49 1.91
N VAL A 76 -42.41 24.49 2.62
CA VAL A 76 -41.80 23.86 3.79
C VAL A 76 -41.57 22.41 3.50
N LYS A 77 -40.32 21.94 3.64
CA LYS A 77 -39.90 20.54 3.41
C LYS A 77 -39.33 19.97 4.70
N CYS A 78 -39.73 18.76 5.08
CA CYS A 78 -39.06 17.99 6.12
C CYS A 78 -37.69 17.51 5.59
N ILE A 79 -36.62 17.71 6.39
CA ILE A 79 -35.23 17.39 6.02
C ILE A 79 -34.56 16.43 7.02
N ASP A 80 -35.31 15.74 7.87
CA ASP A 80 -34.78 14.81 8.87
C ASP A 80 -33.83 13.76 8.28
N GLU A 81 -34.15 13.25 7.07
CA GLU A 81 -33.31 12.29 6.37
C GLU A 81 -31.96 12.88 5.89
N GLU A 82 -31.86 14.21 5.80
CA GLU A 82 -30.64 14.92 5.42
C GLU A 82 -29.76 15.23 6.64
N ILE A 83 -30.32 15.23 7.88
CA ILE A 83 -29.60 15.56 9.12
C ILE A 83 -28.67 14.40 9.49
N PRO A 84 -27.34 14.61 9.50
CA PRO A 84 -26.39 13.51 9.70
C PRO A 84 -26.23 13.07 11.16
N PHE A 85 -26.58 13.93 12.12
CA PHE A 85 -26.50 13.67 13.56
C PHE A 85 -27.24 14.73 14.36
N GLU A 86 -27.56 14.43 15.61
CA GLU A 86 -28.11 15.42 16.55
C GLU A 86 -27.05 16.40 17.02
N ILE A 87 -27.43 17.67 17.13
CA ILE A 87 -26.56 18.77 17.63
C ILE A 87 -26.93 19.18 19.05
N PRO A 88 -25.99 19.75 19.83
CA PRO A 88 -26.28 20.25 21.18
C PRO A 88 -27.35 21.34 21.20
N GLN A 89 -27.95 21.53 22.40
CA GLN A 89 -28.85 22.67 22.61
C GLN A 89 -28.09 24.00 22.41
N GLY A 90 -28.73 24.95 21.77
CA GLY A 90 -28.10 26.25 21.42
C GLY A 90 -27.36 26.26 20.08
N TRP A 91 -27.18 25.10 19.46
CA TRP A 91 -26.70 24.99 18.08
C TRP A 91 -27.84 25.01 17.08
N GLU A 92 -27.55 25.39 15.85
CA GLU A 92 -28.52 25.37 14.73
C GLU A 92 -27.92 24.71 13.50
N TRP A 93 -28.78 24.05 12.70
CA TRP A 93 -28.44 23.65 11.35
C TRP A 93 -28.75 24.78 10.36
N GLU A 94 -27.82 25.06 9.43
CA GLU A 94 -28.12 25.97 8.33
C GLU A 94 -27.34 25.56 7.06
N ARG A 95 -27.82 25.96 5.89
CA ARG A 95 -27.11 25.76 4.63
C ARG A 95 -25.93 26.76 4.52
N VAL A 96 -24.77 26.28 4.04
CA VAL A 96 -23.58 27.13 3.83
C VAL A 96 -23.93 28.39 3.00
N GLY A 97 -24.72 28.24 1.92
CA GLY A 97 -25.10 29.34 1.04
C GLY A 97 -26.07 30.36 1.66
N ASN A 98 -26.76 30.01 2.76
CA ASN A 98 -27.60 30.96 3.50
C ASN A 98 -26.77 31.84 4.43
N ILE A 99 -25.62 31.35 4.88
CA ILE A 99 -24.74 32.05 5.82
C ILE A 99 -23.64 32.84 5.10
N PHE A 100 -23.06 32.28 4.04
CA PHE A 100 -21.87 32.81 3.39
C PHE A 100 -22.09 33.14 1.92
N GLU A 101 -21.44 34.21 1.48
CA GLU A 101 -21.23 34.45 0.05
C GLU A 101 -20.17 33.47 -0.46
N THR A 102 -20.49 32.81 -1.55
CA THR A 102 -19.56 31.88 -2.22
C THR A 102 -19.30 32.36 -3.64
N THR A 103 -18.07 32.21 -4.11
CA THR A 103 -17.70 32.54 -5.48
C THR A 103 -16.73 31.53 -6.07
N SER A 104 -16.65 31.49 -7.39
CA SER A 104 -15.57 30.85 -8.14
C SER A 104 -14.91 31.87 -9.05
N GLY A 105 -13.67 31.62 -9.45
CA GLY A 105 -12.93 32.53 -10.30
C GLY A 105 -12.90 32.13 -11.76
N ALA A 106 -11.86 32.56 -12.46
CA ALA A 106 -11.58 32.17 -13.84
C ALA A 106 -10.08 31.90 -14.05
N THR A 107 -9.75 31.24 -15.17
CA THR A 107 -8.37 31.04 -15.59
C THR A 107 -8.06 31.97 -16.76
N PRO A 108 -7.22 33.00 -16.57
CA PRO A 108 -6.73 33.82 -17.66
C PRO A 108 -5.97 32.97 -18.69
N LEU A 109 -6.04 33.35 -19.97
CA LEU A 109 -5.44 32.60 -21.06
C LEU A 109 -3.93 32.43 -20.86
N SER A 110 -3.49 31.19 -20.61
CA SER A 110 -2.11 30.86 -20.24
C SER A 110 -1.04 31.27 -21.27
N ARG A 111 -1.44 31.36 -22.56
CA ARG A 111 -0.55 31.77 -23.65
C ARG A 111 -0.39 33.27 -23.78
N ASN A 112 -1.16 34.08 -23.02
CA ASN A 112 -1.03 35.53 -23.07
C ASN A 112 -0.10 36.02 -21.94
N PRO A 113 1.14 36.45 -22.27
CA PRO A 113 2.11 36.92 -21.28
C PRO A 113 1.66 38.13 -20.48
N ASP A 114 0.76 38.98 -21.04
CA ASP A 114 0.24 40.18 -20.38
C ASP A 114 -0.53 39.85 -19.11
N TYR A 115 -1.02 38.62 -18.96
CA TYR A 115 -1.78 38.23 -17.78
C TYR A 115 -0.91 37.69 -16.63
N TYR A 116 0.37 37.32 -16.92
CA TYR A 116 1.23 36.65 -15.96
C TYR A 116 2.57 37.36 -15.72
N LYS A 117 3.15 37.99 -16.78
CA LYS A 117 4.47 38.61 -16.68
C LYS A 117 4.41 39.82 -15.74
N ASN A 118 5.27 39.81 -14.73
CA ASN A 118 5.29 40.85 -13.67
C ASN A 118 3.97 40.96 -12.89
N GLY A 119 3.22 39.85 -12.79
CA GLY A 119 2.02 39.81 -11.95
C GLY A 119 2.38 40.04 -10.47
N ASN A 120 1.50 40.73 -9.76
CA ASN A 120 1.63 41.03 -8.34
C ASN A 120 0.36 40.72 -7.53
N ILE A 121 -0.64 40.14 -8.19
CA ILE A 121 -1.90 39.72 -7.56
C ILE A 121 -1.85 38.20 -7.42
N ASN A 122 -1.96 37.72 -6.20
CA ASN A 122 -2.00 36.29 -5.93
C ASN A 122 -3.20 35.64 -6.64
N TRP A 123 -2.99 34.41 -7.16
CA TRP A 123 -4.02 33.66 -7.87
C TRP A 123 -3.97 32.17 -7.47
N VAL A 124 -4.95 31.74 -6.66
CA VAL A 124 -5.03 30.39 -6.10
C VAL A 124 -5.64 29.41 -7.09
N ARG A 125 -4.96 28.30 -7.27
CA ARG A 125 -5.42 27.14 -8.05
C ARG A 125 -5.60 25.92 -7.13
N THR A 126 -6.22 24.87 -7.62
CA THR A 126 -6.38 23.61 -6.87
C THR A 126 -5.05 22.99 -6.44
N THR A 127 -3.96 23.25 -7.17
CA THR A 127 -2.59 22.79 -6.85
C THR A 127 -1.99 23.51 -5.64
N ASP A 128 -2.40 24.74 -5.37
CA ASP A 128 -1.91 25.54 -4.24
C ASP A 128 -2.55 25.12 -2.91
N LEU A 129 -3.72 24.46 -2.95
CA LEU A 129 -4.45 24.05 -1.74
C LEU A 129 -3.70 22.98 -0.96
N ASN A 130 -3.42 23.27 0.32
CA ASN A 130 -2.54 22.46 1.19
C ASN A 130 -3.25 21.75 2.36
N ASN A 131 -4.58 21.86 2.45
CA ASN A 131 -5.45 21.43 3.57
C ASN A 131 -5.12 22.10 4.92
N GLY A 132 -4.66 23.33 4.87
CA GLY A 132 -4.28 24.13 6.03
C GLY A 132 -4.27 25.62 5.71
N ILE A 133 -3.38 26.35 6.35
CA ILE A 133 -3.16 27.77 6.11
C ILE A 133 -2.38 27.95 4.80
N LEU A 134 -2.84 28.88 3.94
CA LEU A 134 -2.13 29.24 2.72
C LEU A 134 -1.51 30.63 2.86
N ASP A 135 -0.16 30.67 2.82
CA ASP A 135 0.61 31.91 3.00
C ASP A 135 1.16 32.49 1.69
N LYS A 136 1.11 31.73 0.59
CA LYS A 136 1.58 32.14 -0.74
C LYS A 136 0.96 31.32 -1.85
N THR A 137 0.94 31.85 -3.07
CA THR A 137 0.59 31.14 -4.30
C THR A 137 1.83 30.87 -5.14
N GLU A 138 1.78 29.84 -5.98
CA GLU A 138 2.85 29.53 -6.93
C GLU A 138 2.87 30.54 -8.10
N ILE A 139 1.68 31.02 -8.52
CA ILE A 139 1.51 31.95 -9.65
C ILE A 139 0.83 33.21 -9.17
N GLN A 140 1.29 34.34 -9.73
CA GLN A 140 0.64 35.64 -9.63
C GLN A 140 0.17 36.13 -11.00
N ILE A 141 -0.90 36.91 -11.03
CA ILE A 141 -1.48 37.50 -12.24
C ILE A 141 -1.42 39.02 -12.19
N THR A 142 -1.61 39.66 -13.33
CA THR A 142 -1.60 41.12 -13.45
C THR A 142 -2.97 41.73 -13.19
N ALA A 143 -3.03 43.03 -12.90
CA ALA A 143 -4.29 43.81 -12.81
C ALA A 143 -5.09 43.74 -14.12
N LYS A 144 -4.43 43.67 -15.28
CA LYS A 144 -5.10 43.44 -16.57
C LYS A 144 -5.88 42.14 -16.59
N ALA A 145 -5.28 41.04 -16.08
CA ALA A 145 -5.96 39.76 -16.00
C ALA A 145 -7.20 39.80 -15.08
N THR A 146 -7.12 40.50 -13.93
CA THR A 146 -8.28 40.66 -13.04
C THR A 146 -9.41 41.43 -13.68
N THR A 147 -9.09 42.48 -14.45
CA THR A 147 -10.09 43.30 -15.15
C THR A 147 -10.73 42.54 -16.31
N ASP A 148 -9.91 41.94 -17.20
CA ASP A 148 -10.40 41.28 -18.41
C ASP A 148 -11.25 40.01 -18.07
N TYR A 149 -10.98 39.34 -16.95
CA TYR A 149 -11.70 38.17 -16.49
C TYR A 149 -12.67 38.44 -15.35
N ASN A 150 -12.88 39.72 -14.98
CA ASN A 150 -13.76 40.13 -13.89
C ASN A 150 -13.53 39.33 -12.58
N LEU A 151 -12.26 39.16 -12.20
CA LEU A 151 -11.87 38.42 -11.00
C LEU A 151 -11.98 39.32 -9.76
N SER A 152 -12.74 38.85 -8.77
CA SER A 152 -12.81 39.54 -7.47
C SER A 152 -11.58 39.18 -6.62
N VAL A 153 -11.03 40.18 -5.95
CA VAL A 153 -10.03 39.98 -4.91
C VAL A 153 -10.75 39.57 -3.64
N LEU A 154 -10.43 38.41 -3.14
CA LEU A 154 -11.00 37.81 -1.94
C LEU A 154 -10.15 38.18 -0.72
N PRO A 155 -10.76 38.53 0.43
CA PRO A 155 -10.03 38.92 1.62
C PRO A 155 -9.35 37.70 2.28
N GLN A 156 -8.35 38.00 3.12
CA GLN A 156 -7.81 37.01 4.07
C GLN A 156 -8.92 36.37 4.89
N THR A 157 -8.65 35.20 5.47
CA THR A 157 -9.60 34.31 6.17
C THR A 157 -10.69 33.67 5.29
N THR A 158 -10.70 33.93 3.97
CA THR A 158 -11.54 33.18 3.04
C THR A 158 -11.14 31.70 3.02
N VAL A 159 -12.12 30.80 3.07
CA VAL A 159 -11.90 29.36 2.93
C VAL A 159 -12.08 28.94 1.48
N CYS A 160 -11.05 28.34 0.89
CA CYS A 160 -11.02 27.88 -0.50
C CYS A 160 -11.15 26.35 -0.58
N ILE A 161 -11.93 25.84 -1.55
CA ILE A 161 -12.25 24.41 -1.71
C ILE A 161 -12.10 24.02 -3.17
N ALA A 162 -11.36 22.94 -3.46
CA ALA A 162 -11.25 22.36 -4.79
C ALA A 162 -12.54 21.66 -5.20
N MET A 163 -13.13 22.08 -6.31
CA MET A 163 -14.34 21.50 -6.89
C MET A 163 -14.01 20.42 -7.93
N TYR A 164 -12.88 20.56 -8.62
CA TYR A 164 -12.46 19.73 -9.75
C TYR A 164 -11.04 19.19 -9.55
N GLY A 165 -10.76 18.06 -10.16
CA GLY A 165 -9.42 17.45 -10.20
C GLY A 165 -9.46 15.94 -10.05
N GLY A 166 -8.33 15.26 -10.32
CA GLY A 166 -8.22 13.81 -10.17
C GLY A 166 -8.39 13.31 -8.73
N ALA A 167 -8.30 12.00 -8.57
CA ALA A 167 -8.44 11.34 -7.27
C ALA A 167 -7.58 12.00 -6.18
N GLY A 168 -8.20 12.43 -5.10
CA GLY A 168 -7.55 13.10 -3.97
C GLY A 168 -7.50 14.63 -4.04
N THR A 169 -7.91 15.27 -5.17
CA THR A 169 -7.98 16.73 -5.27
C THR A 169 -9.31 17.28 -4.76
N ILE A 170 -10.42 16.61 -5.02
CA ILE A 170 -11.76 17.01 -4.59
C ILE A 170 -11.79 17.27 -3.09
N GLY A 171 -12.35 18.42 -2.71
CA GLY A 171 -12.44 18.86 -1.32
C GLY A 171 -11.10 19.22 -0.67
N LYS A 172 -9.97 19.27 -1.41
CA LYS A 172 -8.79 19.98 -0.90
C LYS A 172 -9.18 21.40 -0.55
N HIS A 173 -8.65 21.92 0.53
CA HIS A 173 -9.07 23.21 1.07
C HIS A 173 -7.88 24.00 1.61
N CYS A 174 -8.10 25.28 1.87
CA CYS A 174 -7.20 26.09 2.66
C CYS A 174 -7.98 27.29 3.25
N ILE A 175 -7.39 27.89 4.29
CA ILE A 175 -7.77 29.22 4.75
C ILE A 175 -6.68 30.21 4.35
N LEU A 176 -7.07 31.37 3.80
CA LEU A 176 -6.16 32.37 3.25
C LEU A 176 -5.60 33.29 4.35
N HIS A 177 -4.30 33.55 4.33
CA HIS A 177 -3.66 34.57 5.17
C HIS A 177 -3.30 35.86 4.39
N PHE A 178 -3.74 35.97 3.15
CA PHE A 178 -3.51 37.12 2.28
C PHE A 178 -4.69 37.33 1.32
N ASP A 179 -4.79 38.50 0.75
CA ASP A 179 -5.77 38.77 -0.28
C ASP A 179 -5.37 38.12 -1.61
N THR A 180 -6.33 37.55 -2.33
CA THR A 180 -6.05 36.78 -3.55
C THR A 180 -7.25 36.70 -4.49
N THR A 181 -6.98 36.28 -5.73
CA THR A 181 -8.00 35.81 -6.67
C THR A 181 -7.91 34.29 -6.77
N ILE A 182 -8.90 33.66 -7.37
CA ILE A 182 -8.98 32.20 -7.50
C ILE A 182 -9.30 31.79 -8.94
N ASN A 183 -8.99 30.53 -9.31
CA ASN A 183 -9.39 29.97 -10.58
C ASN A 183 -10.82 29.38 -10.53
N GLN A 184 -11.37 28.99 -11.69
CA GLN A 184 -12.72 28.43 -11.81
C GLN A 184 -12.91 27.08 -11.12
N SER A 185 -11.83 26.36 -10.79
CA SER A 185 -11.88 25.04 -10.14
C SER A 185 -11.89 25.12 -8.62
N VAL A 186 -11.80 26.34 -8.07
CA VAL A 186 -11.86 26.63 -6.64
C VAL A 186 -13.16 27.36 -6.31
N CYS A 187 -13.85 26.91 -5.26
CA CYS A 187 -14.94 27.63 -4.62
C CYS A 187 -14.39 28.31 -3.36
N ALA A 188 -14.69 29.59 -3.21
CA ALA A 188 -14.36 30.39 -2.03
C ALA A 188 -15.60 30.62 -1.17
N ILE A 189 -15.47 30.43 0.15
CA ILE A 189 -16.43 30.84 1.19
C ILE A 189 -15.85 32.07 1.84
N GLN A 190 -16.48 33.24 1.62
CA GLN A 190 -15.99 34.51 2.11
C GLN A 190 -16.39 34.75 3.58
N PRO A 191 -15.55 35.43 4.38
CA PRO A 191 -15.90 35.77 5.75
C PRO A 191 -17.10 36.74 5.79
N ASN A 192 -18.00 36.51 6.74
CA ASN A 192 -19.19 37.36 6.95
C ASN A 192 -19.08 38.26 8.19
N GLY A 193 -17.96 38.20 8.92
CA GLY A 193 -17.72 38.96 10.14
C GLY A 193 -18.43 38.47 11.40
N PHE A 194 -19.23 37.40 11.31
CA PHE A 194 -20.00 36.82 12.42
C PHE A 194 -19.51 35.44 12.82
N CYS A 195 -19.13 34.61 11.86
CA CYS A 195 -18.65 33.24 12.11
C CYS A 195 -17.11 33.21 12.20
N ASN A 196 -16.59 32.33 13.05
CA ASN A 196 -15.17 32.05 13.11
C ASN A 196 -14.76 31.22 11.87
N MET A 197 -13.92 31.76 10.99
CA MET A 197 -13.55 31.11 9.74
C MET A 197 -12.62 29.90 9.94
N ASP A 198 -11.89 29.79 11.04
CA ASP A 198 -11.13 28.59 11.38
C ASP A 198 -12.08 27.43 11.76
N TYR A 199 -13.23 27.73 12.40
CA TYR A 199 -14.27 26.74 12.62
C TYR A 199 -14.86 26.25 11.28
N ILE A 200 -15.16 27.18 10.38
CA ILE A 200 -15.64 26.84 9.03
C ILE A 200 -14.61 25.99 8.28
N HIS A 201 -13.32 26.36 8.33
CA HIS A 201 -12.24 25.58 7.74
C HIS A 201 -12.17 24.15 8.34
N THR A 202 -12.34 24.03 9.66
CA THR A 202 -12.43 22.73 10.36
C THR A 202 -13.61 21.88 9.88
N PHE A 203 -14.78 22.51 9.69
CA PHE A 203 -15.93 21.83 9.12
C PHE A 203 -15.66 21.35 7.69
N ILE A 204 -15.05 22.17 6.84
CA ILE A 204 -14.69 21.79 5.47
C ILE A 204 -13.71 20.59 5.46
N GLU A 205 -12.74 20.57 6.39
CA GLU A 205 -11.84 19.43 6.55
C GLU A 205 -12.59 18.13 6.92
N TYR A 206 -13.53 18.23 7.85
CA TYR A 206 -14.40 17.11 8.22
C TYR A 206 -15.24 16.63 7.02
N GLN A 207 -15.86 17.56 6.29
CA GLN A 207 -16.77 17.30 5.17
C GLN A 207 -16.07 16.69 3.95
N ARG A 208 -14.76 16.88 3.82
CA ARG A 208 -13.98 16.42 2.67
C ARG A 208 -14.15 14.93 2.37
N SER A 209 -14.19 14.09 3.39
CA SER A 209 -14.34 12.63 3.21
C SER A 209 -15.68 12.29 2.57
N TYR A 210 -16.74 12.99 2.92
CA TYR A 210 -18.07 12.83 2.33
C TYR A 210 -18.06 13.22 0.84
N TRP A 211 -17.50 14.40 0.52
CA TRP A 211 -17.41 14.87 -0.87
C TRP A 211 -16.56 13.97 -1.76
N MET A 212 -15.47 13.40 -1.24
CA MET A 212 -14.66 12.43 -1.97
C MET A 212 -15.44 11.16 -2.31
N ASN A 213 -16.24 10.65 -1.38
CA ASN A 213 -17.07 9.47 -1.59
C ASN A 213 -18.22 9.76 -2.55
N PHE A 214 -18.87 10.92 -2.42
CA PHE A 214 -19.91 11.39 -3.33
C PHE A 214 -19.39 11.49 -4.76
N ALA A 215 -18.24 12.11 -4.97
CA ALA A 215 -17.59 12.24 -6.26
C ALA A 215 -17.17 10.89 -6.86
N ALA A 216 -16.68 9.95 -6.04
CA ALA A 216 -16.28 8.61 -6.49
C ALA A 216 -17.44 7.76 -7.03
N GLY A 217 -18.69 8.05 -6.62
CA GLY A 217 -19.90 7.42 -7.14
C GLY A 217 -20.28 7.88 -8.57
N SER A 218 -19.68 8.93 -9.08
CA SER A 218 -19.91 9.48 -10.42
C SER A 218 -19.02 8.79 -11.46
N ARG A 219 -19.62 8.23 -12.52
CA ARG A 219 -18.98 7.30 -13.47
C ARG A 219 -17.93 7.89 -14.44
N LYS A 220 -17.80 9.22 -14.59
CA LYS A 220 -16.89 9.80 -15.62
C LYS A 220 -15.89 10.82 -15.12
N ASP A 221 -16.27 11.72 -14.22
CA ASP A 221 -15.36 12.69 -13.59
C ASP A 221 -15.90 13.02 -12.21
N PRO A 222 -15.22 12.62 -11.15
CA PRO A 222 -15.65 12.95 -9.80
C PRO A 222 -15.49 14.45 -9.59
N ASN A 223 -16.62 15.17 -9.54
CA ASN A 223 -16.65 16.62 -9.34
C ASN A 223 -17.71 16.97 -8.31
N ILE A 224 -17.40 17.98 -7.51
CA ILE A 224 -18.40 18.77 -6.79
C ILE A 224 -18.50 20.13 -7.46
N ASN A 225 -19.57 20.86 -7.21
CA ASN A 225 -19.76 22.20 -7.74
C ASN A 225 -20.13 23.16 -6.61
N GLN A 226 -20.15 24.45 -6.92
CA GLN A 226 -20.50 25.49 -5.95
C GLN A 226 -21.90 25.29 -5.34
N LEU A 227 -22.84 24.73 -6.10
CA LEU A 227 -24.21 24.45 -5.62
C LEU A 227 -24.21 23.37 -4.54
N ILE A 228 -23.44 22.29 -4.71
CA ILE A 228 -23.28 21.23 -3.70
C ILE A 228 -22.68 21.82 -2.42
N ILE A 229 -21.69 22.73 -2.54
CA ILE A 229 -21.09 23.40 -1.38
C ILE A 229 -22.10 24.31 -0.69
N LYS A 230 -22.88 25.09 -1.44
CA LYS A 230 -23.95 25.95 -0.90
C LYS A 230 -25.02 25.18 -0.15
N HIS A 231 -25.43 24.04 -0.67
CA HIS A 231 -26.48 23.18 -0.07
C HIS A 231 -25.96 22.31 1.09
N CYS A 232 -24.67 22.33 1.37
CA CYS A 232 -24.10 21.57 2.47
C CYS A 232 -24.68 22.03 3.80
N LEU A 233 -25.17 21.09 4.62
CA LEU A 233 -25.63 21.36 5.99
C LEU A 233 -24.42 21.62 6.88
N LEU A 234 -24.44 22.75 7.56
CA LEU A 234 -23.41 23.22 8.46
C LEU A 234 -23.98 23.34 9.88
N PRO A 235 -23.47 22.63 10.88
CA PRO A 235 -23.87 22.86 12.26
C PRO A 235 -23.20 24.13 12.78
N ILE A 236 -23.97 25.05 13.31
CA ILE A 236 -23.52 26.34 13.81
C ILE A 236 -23.60 26.36 15.32
N PRO A 237 -22.44 26.35 16.02
CA PRO A 237 -22.35 26.62 17.45
C PRO A 237 -22.57 28.10 17.77
N PRO A 238 -22.87 28.43 19.05
CA PRO A 238 -22.65 29.77 19.58
C PRO A 238 -21.27 30.32 19.23
N GLN A 239 -21.16 31.63 18.99
CA GLN A 239 -19.92 32.24 18.51
C GLN A 239 -18.72 31.98 19.44
N GLU A 240 -18.92 32.06 20.74
CA GLU A 240 -17.88 31.76 21.74
C GLU A 240 -17.48 30.30 21.74
N GLU A 241 -18.42 29.40 21.49
CA GLU A 241 -18.12 27.97 21.39
C GLU A 241 -17.32 27.63 20.13
N GLN A 242 -17.57 28.32 18.98
CA GLN A 242 -16.73 28.18 17.79
C GLN A 242 -15.25 28.45 18.14
N LEU A 243 -14.98 29.49 18.93
CA LEU A 243 -13.62 29.85 19.36
C LEU A 243 -13.03 28.79 20.31
N ARG A 244 -13.84 28.27 21.27
CA ARG A 244 -13.41 27.20 22.18
C ARG A 244 -13.05 25.91 21.43
N ILE A 245 -13.84 25.54 20.44
CA ILE A 245 -13.58 24.37 19.57
C ILE A 245 -12.26 24.53 18.83
N VAL A 246 -12.05 25.66 18.16
CA VAL A 246 -10.81 25.94 17.40
C VAL A 246 -9.60 25.96 18.33
N THR A 247 -9.71 26.62 19.49
CA THR A 247 -8.64 26.65 20.50
C THR A 247 -8.26 25.25 20.95
N LYS A 248 -9.26 24.40 21.24
CA LYS A 248 -9.03 23.03 21.66
C LYS A 248 -8.39 22.18 20.57
N LEU A 249 -8.81 22.33 19.32
CA LEU A 249 -8.19 21.65 18.19
C LEU A 249 -6.73 22.05 18.02
N ASN A 250 -6.42 23.35 18.09
CA ASN A 250 -5.05 23.86 17.99
C ASN A 250 -4.13 23.30 19.11
N GLN A 251 -4.68 23.12 20.32
CA GLN A 251 -3.96 22.45 21.40
C GLN A 251 -3.70 20.97 21.13
N LEU A 252 -4.62 20.28 20.42
CA LEU A 252 -4.54 18.83 20.17
C LEU A 252 -3.70 18.47 18.93
N TYR A 253 -3.64 19.32 17.90
CA TYR A 253 -2.92 19.03 16.66
C TYR A 253 -1.45 18.61 16.85
N PRO A 254 -0.64 19.24 17.71
CA PRO A 254 0.73 18.80 17.98
C PRO A 254 0.79 17.34 18.48
N TYR A 255 -0.12 16.98 19.41
CA TYR A 255 -0.18 15.62 19.96
C TYR A 255 -0.65 14.59 18.94
N ILE A 256 -1.63 14.94 18.09
CA ILE A 256 -2.10 14.11 16.98
C ILE A 256 -0.97 13.82 16.00
N ASN A 257 -0.18 14.83 15.64
CA ASN A 257 0.96 14.71 14.74
C ASN A 257 2.07 13.86 15.36
N GLN A 258 2.38 14.09 16.64
CA GLN A 258 3.36 13.28 17.38
C GLN A 258 2.93 11.81 17.47
N TYR A 259 1.66 11.55 17.78
CA TYR A 259 1.11 10.20 17.78
C TYR A 259 1.24 9.53 16.41
N GLY A 260 0.86 10.22 15.32
CA GLY A 260 0.97 9.70 13.95
C GLY A 260 2.41 9.35 13.58
N THR A 261 3.37 10.22 13.90
CA THR A 261 4.79 9.99 13.65
C THR A 261 5.31 8.81 14.45
N SER A 262 4.99 8.73 15.74
CA SER A 262 5.41 7.64 16.64
C SER A 262 4.81 6.30 16.21
N GLN A 263 3.54 6.28 15.80
CA GLN A 263 2.87 5.08 15.30
C GLN A 263 3.50 4.57 14.01
N ASN A 264 3.83 5.48 13.08
CA ASN A 264 4.50 5.10 11.83
C ASN A 264 5.89 4.51 12.10
N LYS A 265 6.65 5.14 13.01
CA LYS A 265 7.96 4.63 13.43
C LYS A 265 7.86 3.25 14.09
N LEU A 266 6.87 3.05 14.96
CA LEU A 266 6.63 1.74 15.58
C LEU A 266 6.29 0.66 14.54
N ASN A 267 5.43 0.98 13.57
CA ASN A 267 5.08 0.07 12.49
C ASN A 267 6.30 -0.29 11.63
N GLN A 268 7.20 0.67 11.37
CA GLN A 268 8.42 0.43 10.63
C GLN A 268 9.37 -0.48 11.43
N ILE A 269 9.61 -0.18 12.70
CA ILE A 269 10.45 -0.99 13.60
C ILE A 269 9.92 -2.43 13.66
N ASN A 270 8.61 -2.61 13.83
CA ASN A 270 8.01 -3.95 13.87
C ASN A 270 8.26 -4.73 12.57
N LYS A 271 8.18 -4.07 11.39
CA LYS A 271 8.51 -4.70 10.11
C LYS A 271 10.00 -5.08 10.00
N GLU A 272 10.88 -4.21 10.45
CA GLU A 272 12.34 -4.43 10.42
C GLU A 272 12.76 -5.55 11.38
N ILE A 273 12.23 -5.56 12.60
CA ILE A 273 12.46 -6.64 13.58
C ILE A 273 11.97 -7.98 13.00
N TRP A 274 10.77 -8.00 12.41
CA TRP A 274 10.22 -9.20 11.80
C TRP A 274 11.11 -9.75 10.69
N HIS A 275 11.57 -8.87 9.79
CA HIS A 275 12.44 -9.24 8.69
C HIS A 275 13.81 -9.76 9.19
N SER A 276 14.41 -9.07 10.16
CA SER A 276 15.69 -9.44 10.75
C SER A 276 15.59 -10.76 11.52
N PHE A 277 14.49 -10.95 12.26
CA PHE A 277 14.22 -12.18 12.98
C PHE A 277 14.06 -13.36 12.04
N LYS A 278 13.28 -13.22 10.95
CA LYS A 278 13.12 -14.26 9.93
C LYS A 278 14.47 -14.67 9.34
N LYS A 279 15.33 -13.71 9.05
CA LYS A 279 16.69 -13.99 8.55
C LYS A 279 17.53 -14.75 9.58
N SER A 280 17.51 -14.32 10.83
CA SER A 280 18.30 -14.92 11.91
C SER A 280 17.88 -16.38 12.17
N ILE A 281 16.57 -16.63 12.29
CA ILE A 281 16.08 -18.00 12.54
C ILE A 281 16.36 -18.93 11.37
N LEU A 282 16.32 -18.42 10.14
CA LEU A 282 16.66 -19.17 8.95
C LEU A 282 18.16 -19.52 8.93
N GLN A 283 19.01 -18.58 9.34
CA GLN A 283 20.44 -18.81 9.47
C GLN A 283 20.75 -19.88 10.52
N GLU A 284 20.13 -19.80 11.71
CA GLU A 284 20.26 -20.83 12.77
C GLU A 284 19.81 -22.22 12.27
N ALA A 285 18.72 -22.26 11.48
CA ALA A 285 18.19 -23.49 10.91
C ALA A 285 19.17 -24.16 9.95
N ILE A 286 19.78 -23.38 9.06
CA ILE A 286 20.69 -23.90 8.03
C ILE A 286 22.07 -24.23 8.61
N GLN A 287 22.44 -23.63 9.73
CA GLN A 287 23.67 -23.96 10.48
C GLN A 287 23.52 -25.14 11.46
N GLY A 288 22.33 -25.75 11.56
CA GLY A 288 22.06 -26.84 12.48
C GLY A 288 21.98 -26.45 13.97
N LYS A 289 21.72 -25.16 14.24
CA LYS A 289 21.65 -24.61 15.61
C LYS A 289 20.21 -24.45 16.12
N LEU A 290 19.19 -24.56 15.26
CA LEU A 290 17.79 -24.31 15.60
C LEU A 290 17.13 -25.40 16.40
N VAL A 291 17.56 -26.65 16.21
CA VAL A 291 17.05 -27.83 16.91
C VAL A 291 18.22 -28.65 17.48
N PRO A 292 18.01 -29.38 18.60
CA PRO A 292 19.08 -30.19 19.18
C PRO A 292 19.46 -31.34 18.22
N GLN A 293 20.73 -31.72 18.24
CA GLN A 293 21.22 -32.93 17.57
C GLN A 293 20.78 -34.13 18.37
N ILE A 294 20.24 -35.16 17.71
CA ILE A 294 19.76 -36.41 18.35
C ILE A 294 20.66 -37.56 17.90
N ALA A 295 21.38 -38.17 18.82
CA ALA A 295 22.39 -39.19 18.52
C ALA A 295 21.79 -40.48 17.96
N GLU A 296 20.52 -40.75 18.27
CA GLU A 296 19.78 -41.94 17.82
C GLU A 296 19.26 -41.82 16.37
N GLU A 297 19.27 -40.60 15.80
CA GLU A 297 18.90 -40.39 14.41
C GLU A 297 20.05 -40.83 13.46
N ASP A 298 19.67 -41.28 12.27
CA ASP A 298 20.65 -41.61 11.21
C ASP A 298 21.49 -40.36 10.86
N THR A 299 22.69 -40.56 10.32
CA THR A 299 23.57 -39.44 9.89
C THR A 299 23.27 -39.02 8.44
N ALA A 300 23.66 -37.82 8.07
CA ALA A 300 23.61 -37.33 6.68
C ALA A 300 24.52 -38.18 5.78
N GLN A 301 25.67 -38.69 6.28
CA GLN A 301 26.53 -39.61 5.54
C GLN A 301 25.76 -40.84 5.07
N LYS A 302 25.03 -41.49 5.98
CA LYS A 302 24.20 -42.66 5.64
C LYS A 302 23.11 -42.31 4.62
N LEU A 303 22.49 -41.15 4.74
CA LEU A 303 21.50 -40.66 3.77
C LEU A 303 22.13 -40.47 2.38
N LEU A 304 23.33 -39.88 2.29
CA LEU A 304 24.04 -39.72 1.02
C LEU A 304 24.47 -41.04 0.40
N GLU A 305 24.87 -42.04 1.20
CA GLU A 305 25.16 -43.40 0.73
C GLU A 305 23.92 -44.09 0.12
N LEU A 306 22.75 -43.92 0.74
CA LEU A 306 21.48 -44.43 0.21
C LEU A 306 21.12 -43.72 -1.11
N ILE A 307 21.29 -42.38 -1.21
CA ILE A 307 21.08 -41.61 -2.43
C ILE A 307 22.02 -42.14 -3.55
N LYS A 308 23.28 -42.38 -3.24
CA LYS A 308 24.26 -42.93 -4.20
C LYS A 308 23.85 -44.31 -4.70
N ALA A 309 23.40 -45.19 -3.81
CA ALA A 309 22.91 -46.52 -4.16
C ALA A 309 21.68 -46.46 -5.08
N GLU A 310 20.74 -45.54 -4.79
CA GLU A 310 19.54 -45.38 -5.60
C GLU A 310 19.86 -44.76 -6.98
N LYS A 311 20.79 -43.81 -7.08
CA LYS A 311 21.31 -43.32 -8.37
C LYS A 311 21.89 -44.41 -9.23
N LEU A 312 22.70 -45.31 -8.65
CA LEU A 312 23.26 -46.47 -9.35
C LEU A 312 22.16 -47.39 -9.90
N LYS A 313 21.09 -47.60 -9.14
CA LYS A 313 19.92 -48.37 -9.57
C LYS A 313 19.23 -47.70 -10.76
N PHE A 314 18.97 -46.37 -10.69
CA PHE A 314 18.33 -45.63 -11.78
C PHE A 314 19.17 -45.60 -13.06
N VAL A 315 20.51 -45.58 -12.94
CA VAL A 315 21.40 -45.71 -14.12
C VAL A 315 21.31 -47.09 -14.74
N LYS A 316 21.26 -48.16 -13.93
CA LYS A 316 21.07 -49.52 -14.41
C LYS A 316 19.71 -49.73 -15.09
N GLU A 317 18.67 -49.06 -14.60
CA GLU A 317 17.33 -49.09 -15.16
C GLU A 317 17.16 -48.16 -16.38
N GLY A 318 18.21 -47.45 -16.79
CA GLY A 318 18.16 -46.49 -17.93
C GLY A 318 17.36 -45.20 -17.64
N LYS A 319 16.98 -44.97 -16.39
CA LYS A 319 16.24 -43.76 -15.95
C LYS A 319 17.15 -42.55 -15.76
N LEU A 320 18.44 -42.76 -15.50
CA LEU A 320 19.46 -41.72 -15.38
C LEU A 320 20.63 -42.04 -16.31
N LYS A 321 21.21 -40.95 -16.87
CA LYS A 321 22.44 -41.08 -17.66
C LYS A 321 23.62 -41.38 -16.75
N LYS A 322 24.59 -42.16 -17.23
CA LYS A 322 25.81 -42.50 -16.49
C LYS A 322 26.61 -41.26 -16.02
N SER A 323 26.51 -40.17 -16.75
CA SER A 323 27.09 -38.85 -16.37
C SER A 323 26.43 -38.19 -15.15
N ALA A 324 25.27 -38.67 -14.68
CA ALA A 324 24.64 -38.20 -13.45
C ALA A 324 25.21 -38.83 -12.19
N LEU A 325 26.08 -39.84 -12.34
CA LEU A 325 26.90 -40.40 -11.25
C LEU A 325 28.12 -39.48 -11.06
N THR A 326 27.92 -38.26 -10.60
CA THR A 326 29.03 -37.43 -10.12
C THR A 326 29.50 -38.01 -8.79
N ASP A 327 30.75 -38.50 -8.78
CA ASP A 327 31.37 -39.02 -7.57
C ASP A 327 31.96 -37.91 -6.69
N SER A 328 31.30 -36.73 -6.64
CA SER A 328 31.72 -35.65 -5.76
C SER A 328 31.39 -36.01 -4.31
N VAL A 329 32.40 -36.15 -3.49
CA VAL A 329 32.30 -36.37 -2.04
C VAL A 329 33.06 -35.23 -1.36
N ILE A 330 32.39 -34.50 -0.49
CA ILE A 330 33.01 -33.45 0.33
C ILE A 330 33.21 -34.05 1.73
N TYR A 331 34.40 -33.81 2.30
CA TYR A 331 34.72 -34.30 3.64
C TYR A 331 35.67 -33.35 4.35
N LYS A 332 35.67 -33.38 5.67
CA LYS A 332 36.56 -32.60 6.52
C LYS A 332 37.79 -33.45 6.88
N GLY A 333 38.98 -32.98 6.58
CA GLY A 333 40.27 -33.59 6.91
C GLY A 333 40.67 -33.39 8.38
N ASP A 334 41.70 -34.11 8.81
CA ASP A 334 42.24 -34.02 10.17
C ASP A 334 42.82 -32.64 10.51
N ASP A 335 43.16 -31.85 9.48
CA ASP A 335 43.63 -30.47 9.57
C ASP A 335 42.50 -29.42 9.65
N ASN A 336 41.26 -29.86 9.82
CA ASN A 336 40.04 -29.05 9.81
C ASN A 336 39.71 -28.37 8.47
N LYS A 337 40.36 -28.73 7.39
CA LYS A 337 40.08 -28.28 6.04
C LYS A 337 39.03 -29.12 5.36
N TYR A 338 38.30 -28.54 4.42
CA TYR A 338 37.33 -29.25 3.60
C TYR A 338 37.90 -29.58 2.23
N PHE A 339 37.76 -30.83 1.84
CA PHE A 339 38.23 -31.34 0.56
C PHE A 339 37.06 -31.89 -0.26
N GLU A 340 37.08 -31.66 -1.56
CA GLU A 340 36.17 -32.26 -2.51
C GLU A 340 36.93 -33.30 -3.36
N LYS A 341 36.47 -34.53 -3.33
CA LYS A 341 37.01 -35.60 -4.13
C LYS A 341 36.07 -35.94 -5.29
N ASN A 342 36.58 -35.76 -6.52
CA ASN A 342 35.89 -36.11 -7.76
C ASN A 342 36.68 -37.23 -8.48
N GLY A 343 36.28 -38.48 -8.30
CA GLY A 343 37.01 -39.64 -8.84
C GLY A 343 38.44 -39.71 -8.31
N LYS A 344 39.43 -39.35 -9.15
CA LYS A 344 40.86 -39.37 -8.76
C LYS A 344 41.41 -38.00 -8.37
N THR A 345 40.65 -36.94 -8.57
CA THR A 345 41.08 -35.57 -8.23
C THR A 345 40.56 -35.16 -6.85
N GLU A 346 41.38 -34.49 -6.09
CA GLU A 346 41.09 -33.95 -4.78
C GLU A 346 41.46 -32.47 -4.75
N GLN A 347 40.58 -31.64 -4.25
CA GLN A 347 40.73 -30.17 -4.21
C GLN A 347 40.39 -29.67 -2.81
N ASP A 348 41.19 -28.75 -2.27
CA ASP A 348 40.86 -27.97 -1.09
C ASP A 348 39.76 -26.93 -1.47
N ILE A 349 38.62 -27.01 -0.78
CA ILE A 349 37.44 -26.13 -0.97
C ILE A 349 37.07 -25.39 0.31
N THR A 350 38.02 -25.29 1.25
CA THR A 350 37.78 -24.67 2.56
C THR A 350 37.23 -23.25 2.42
N ASP A 351 37.71 -22.48 1.45
CA ASP A 351 37.26 -21.12 1.19
C ASP A 351 35.85 -21.03 0.58
N GLU A 352 35.32 -22.14 0.04
CA GLU A 352 33.96 -22.21 -0.47
C GLU A 352 32.94 -22.51 0.65
N ILE A 353 33.36 -23.06 1.79
CA ILE A 353 32.48 -23.44 2.91
C ILE A 353 32.06 -22.19 3.69
N PRO A 354 30.77 -21.84 3.69
CA PRO A 354 30.32 -20.56 4.27
C PRO A 354 30.27 -20.56 5.80
N PHE A 355 30.20 -21.74 6.45
CA PHE A 355 30.16 -21.91 7.91
C PHE A 355 30.36 -23.37 8.31
N GLU A 356 30.65 -23.61 9.58
CA GLU A 356 30.70 -24.95 10.17
C GLU A 356 29.30 -25.51 10.39
N ILE A 357 29.15 -26.82 10.17
CA ILE A 357 27.92 -27.60 10.38
C ILE A 357 28.12 -28.67 11.48
N PRO A 358 27.04 -29.21 12.09
CA PRO A 358 27.11 -30.30 13.05
C PRO A 358 27.80 -31.56 12.46
N ASN A 359 28.42 -32.36 13.31
CA ASN A 359 29.19 -33.56 12.88
C ASN A 359 28.34 -34.66 12.21
N ASN A 360 27.01 -34.66 12.41
CA ASN A 360 26.07 -35.57 11.77
C ASN A 360 25.50 -35.05 10.45
N TRP A 361 25.89 -33.80 10.03
CA TRP A 361 25.53 -33.19 8.75
C TRP A 361 26.67 -33.36 7.74
N GLU A 362 26.32 -33.22 6.46
CA GLU A 362 27.30 -33.26 5.39
C GLU A 362 27.13 -32.10 4.41
N TRP A 363 28.24 -31.54 3.93
CA TRP A 363 28.22 -30.67 2.77
C TRP A 363 28.20 -31.49 1.49
N CYS A 364 27.37 -31.10 0.52
CA CYS A 364 27.43 -31.65 -0.83
C CYS A 364 27.11 -30.62 -1.91
N ARG A 365 27.42 -30.96 -3.15
CA ARG A 365 26.95 -30.14 -4.30
C ARG A 365 25.47 -30.42 -4.53
N ILE A 366 24.69 -29.34 -4.85
CA ILE A 366 23.25 -29.49 -5.10
C ILE A 366 22.95 -30.54 -6.16
N GLY A 367 23.73 -30.57 -7.26
CA GLY A 367 23.60 -31.60 -8.31
C GLY A 367 23.90 -33.01 -7.87
N SER A 368 24.52 -33.22 -6.71
CA SER A 368 24.74 -34.55 -6.15
C SER A 368 23.47 -35.14 -5.50
N VAL A 369 22.54 -34.35 -5.05
CA VAL A 369 21.33 -34.78 -4.32
C VAL A 369 20.02 -34.37 -4.98
N LEU A 370 20.04 -33.42 -5.91
CA LEU A 370 18.86 -32.92 -6.63
C LEU A 370 19.08 -33.04 -8.15
N ASN A 371 18.00 -33.03 -8.91
CA ASN A 371 18.04 -33.02 -10.37
C ASN A 371 17.49 -31.69 -10.90
N ILE A 372 18.30 -30.95 -11.67
CA ILE A 372 17.93 -29.61 -12.12
C ILE A 372 17.73 -29.61 -13.64
N TRP A 373 16.56 -29.17 -14.08
CA TRP A 373 16.28 -29.02 -15.51
C TRP A 373 15.43 -27.79 -15.81
N SER A 374 15.39 -27.42 -17.08
CA SER A 374 14.53 -26.37 -17.64
C SER A 374 13.49 -26.99 -18.57
N ALA A 375 12.38 -26.31 -18.73
CA ALA A 375 11.32 -26.70 -19.68
C ALA A 375 11.78 -26.63 -21.14
N ARG A 376 11.08 -27.32 -22.03
CA ARG A 376 11.13 -27.05 -23.47
C ARG A 376 10.45 -25.71 -23.75
N ARG A 377 10.98 -24.97 -24.73
CA ARG A 377 10.48 -23.63 -25.08
C ARG A 377 9.06 -23.65 -25.61
N VAL A 378 8.18 -22.91 -24.96
CA VAL A 378 6.84 -22.54 -25.47
C VAL A 378 6.93 -21.17 -26.12
N HIS A 379 6.54 -21.06 -27.40
CA HIS A 379 6.54 -19.80 -28.13
C HIS A 379 5.26 -19.00 -27.87
N GLU A 380 5.30 -17.68 -28.04
CA GLU A 380 4.12 -16.81 -27.82
C GLU A 380 2.91 -17.18 -28.68
N LYS A 381 3.13 -17.70 -29.88
CA LYS A 381 2.08 -18.22 -30.78
C LYS A 381 1.29 -19.39 -30.16
N ASP A 382 1.87 -20.11 -29.21
CA ASP A 382 1.30 -21.29 -28.55
C ASP A 382 0.55 -20.91 -27.26
N TRP A 383 0.56 -19.64 -26.88
CA TRP A 383 -0.15 -19.16 -25.70
C TRP A 383 -1.66 -19.14 -25.93
N ARG A 384 -2.41 -19.48 -24.91
CA ARG A 384 -3.88 -19.54 -24.90
C ARG A 384 -4.43 -18.82 -23.67
N THR A 385 -5.73 -18.53 -23.69
CA THR A 385 -6.48 -17.94 -22.58
C THR A 385 -7.15 -19.00 -21.69
N SER A 386 -7.08 -20.27 -22.09
CA SER A 386 -7.61 -21.42 -21.33
C SER A 386 -6.83 -22.70 -21.69
N GLY A 387 -6.88 -23.72 -20.84
CA GLY A 387 -6.18 -25.00 -21.04
C GLY A 387 -5.29 -25.35 -19.85
N ILE A 388 -4.09 -25.88 -20.13
CA ILE A 388 -3.09 -26.19 -19.09
C ILE A 388 -2.39 -24.90 -18.67
N PRO A 389 -2.37 -24.57 -17.35
CA PRO A 389 -1.69 -23.37 -16.83
C PRO A 389 -0.23 -23.30 -17.26
N PHE A 390 0.22 -22.11 -17.71
CA PHE A 390 1.60 -21.85 -18.10
C PHE A 390 2.20 -20.77 -17.21
N TYR A 391 3.17 -21.13 -16.39
CA TYR A 391 3.77 -20.27 -15.38
C TYR A 391 5.11 -19.68 -15.82
N ARG A 392 5.22 -18.35 -15.72
CA ARG A 392 6.47 -17.60 -15.88
C ARG A 392 7.09 -17.34 -14.50
N ALA A 393 8.25 -16.71 -14.45
CA ALA A 393 8.88 -16.32 -13.19
C ALA A 393 7.95 -15.46 -12.29
N ARG A 394 7.09 -14.62 -12.87
CA ARG A 394 6.10 -13.80 -12.14
C ARG A 394 5.10 -14.66 -11.36
N GLU A 395 4.54 -15.68 -12.02
CA GLU A 395 3.58 -16.60 -11.41
C GLU A 395 4.23 -17.45 -10.32
N ILE A 396 5.42 -18.00 -10.59
CA ILE A 396 6.19 -18.77 -9.60
C ILE A 396 6.54 -17.89 -8.39
N SER A 397 6.94 -16.65 -8.58
CA SER A 397 7.21 -15.73 -7.47
C SER A 397 5.97 -15.49 -6.60
N LYS A 398 4.79 -15.30 -7.20
CA LYS A 398 3.53 -15.15 -6.45
C LYS A 398 3.16 -16.42 -5.69
N MET A 399 3.30 -17.60 -6.34
CA MET A 399 3.05 -18.88 -5.69
C MET A 399 4.02 -19.14 -4.51
N ALA A 400 5.28 -18.71 -4.64
CA ALA A 400 6.26 -18.80 -3.56
C ALA A 400 5.88 -17.95 -2.35
N ASP A 401 5.32 -16.75 -2.58
CA ASP A 401 4.97 -15.79 -1.53
C ASP A 401 3.56 -16.04 -0.92
N CYS A 402 2.56 -16.42 -1.75
CA CYS A 402 1.14 -16.49 -1.36
C CYS A 402 0.52 -17.89 -1.45
N GLY A 403 1.22 -18.86 -2.03
CA GLY A 403 0.73 -20.22 -2.24
C GLY A 403 -0.24 -20.40 -3.42
N HIS A 404 -0.73 -19.31 -4.02
CA HIS A 404 -1.64 -19.31 -5.17
C HIS A 404 -1.37 -18.17 -6.12
N VAL A 405 -1.87 -18.29 -7.35
CA VAL A 405 -1.80 -17.23 -8.36
C VAL A 405 -3.01 -17.29 -9.29
N ASP A 406 -3.57 -16.13 -9.62
CA ASP A 406 -4.49 -16.00 -10.75
C ASP A 406 -3.65 -16.02 -12.03
N ASN A 407 -3.89 -17.01 -12.88
CA ASN A 407 -3.12 -17.23 -14.10
C ASN A 407 -3.90 -16.76 -15.34
N ASP A 408 -3.22 -16.03 -16.21
CA ASP A 408 -3.76 -15.47 -17.46
C ASP A 408 -3.21 -16.16 -18.71
N LEU A 409 -2.25 -17.10 -18.56
CA LEU A 409 -1.63 -17.80 -19.68
C LEU A 409 -1.77 -19.32 -19.53
N PHE A 410 -2.10 -19.94 -20.66
CA PHE A 410 -2.32 -21.36 -20.77
C PHE A 410 -1.66 -21.90 -22.05
N ILE A 411 -1.53 -23.23 -22.14
CA ILE A 411 -1.14 -23.95 -23.36
C ILE A 411 -2.16 -25.05 -23.67
N GLU A 412 -2.17 -25.52 -24.92
CA GLU A 412 -3.03 -26.63 -25.31
C GLU A 412 -2.61 -27.96 -24.68
N GLN A 413 -3.59 -28.83 -24.42
CA GLN A 413 -3.34 -30.16 -23.86
C GLN A 413 -2.38 -30.98 -24.75
N SER A 414 -2.53 -30.92 -26.07
CA SER A 414 -1.67 -31.63 -27.02
C SER A 414 -0.20 -31.25 -26.93
N LEU A 415 0.08 -29.94 -26.76
CA LEU A 415 1.44 -29.43 -26.56
C LEU A 415 2.01 -29.87 -25.21
N TYR A 416 1.18 -29.84 -24.17
CA TYR A 416 1.57 -30.36 -22.85
C TYR A 416 1.92 -31.83 -22.92
N ASP A 417 1.10 -32.69 -23.57
CA ASP A 417 1.31 -34.11 -23.70
C ASP A 417 2.58 -34.47 -24.49
N GLU A 418 2.92 -33.64 -25.51
CA GLU A 418 4.19 -33.77 -26.21
C GLU A 418 5.39 -33.43 -25.32
N PHE A 419 5.32 -32.29 -24.61
CA PHE A 419 6.45 -31.77 -23.82
C PHE A 419 6.64 -32.50 -22.51
N SER A 420 5.58 -33.05 -21.91
CA SER A 420 5.61 -33.85 -20.70
C SER A 420 6.41 -35.17 -20.84
N LYS A 421 6.61 -35.66 -22.06
CA LYS A 421 7.49 -36.80 -22.33
C LYS A 421 8.94 -36.58 -21.91
N SER A 422 9.37 -35.32 -21.81
CA SER A 422 10.71 -34.92 -21.34
C SER A 422 10.82 -34.78 -19.82
N GLY A 423 9.73 -35.00 -19.09
CA GLY A 423 9.59 -34.81 -17.67
C GLY A 423 8.76 -33.55 -17.32
N VAL A 424 8.01 -33.66 -16.24
CA VAL A 424 7.22 -32.58 -15.64
C VAL A 424 7.46 -32.54 -14.14
N PRO A 425 7.26 -31.37 -13.49
CA PRO A 425 7.39 -31.25 -12.05
C PRO A 425 6.46 -32.23 -11.31
N GLN A 426 6.96 -32.88 -10.27
CA GLN A 426 6.23 -33.82 -9.43
C GLN A 426 6.00 -33.21 -8.04
N ILE A 427 5.05 -33.76 -7.27
CA ILE A 427 4.85 -33.35 -5.88
C ILE A 427 6.15 -33.50 -5.10
N GLY A 428 6.56 -32.46 -4.38
CA GLY A 428 7.82 -32.43 -3.63
C GLY A 428 9.01 -31.88 -4.43
N ASP A 429 8.86 -31.64 -5.73
CA ASP A 429 9.82 -30.84 -6.51
C ASP A 429 9.68 -29.36 -6.18
N LEU A 430 10.68 -28.57 -6.57
CA LEU A 430 10.66 -27.13 -6.34
C LEU A 430 10.78 -26.38 -7.68
N MET A 431 10.01 -25.31 -7.82
CA MET A 431 10.09 -24.40 -8.95
C MET A 431 10.82 -23.13 -8.50
N MET A 432 11.89 -22.76 -9.20
CA MET A 432 12.74 -21.62 -8.84
C MET A 432 12.79 -20.58 -9.93
N THR A 433 12.67 -19.29 -9.57
CA THR A 433 12.89 -18.19 -10.50
C THR A 433 14.37 -18.02 -10.80
N ALA A 434 14.73 -18.01 -12.09
CA ALA A 434 16.10 -17.95 -12.58
C ALA A 434 16.50 -16.60 -13.22
N VAL A 435 15.53 -15.71 -13.43
CA VAL A 435 15.71 -14.35 -14.02
C VAL A 435 14.81 -13.36 -13.29
N GLY A 436 15.26 -12.13 -13.16
CA GLY A 436 14.53 -11.05 -12.46
C GLY A 436 14.68 -11.20 -10.94
N THR A 437 13.63 -11.54 -10.23
CA THR A 437 13.71 -11.86 -8.79
C THR A 437 14.26 -13.28 -8.63
N LEU A 438 15.58 -13.40 -8.44
CA LEU A 438 16.27 -14.70 -8.39
C LEU A 438 15.96 -15.48 -7.11
N GLY A 439 15.92 -16.82 -7.23
CA GLY A 439 15.89 -17.74 -6.09
C GLY A 439 14.55 -17.85 -5.38
N LYS A 440 13.48 -17.19 -5.85
CA LYS A 440 12.13 -17.42 -5.31
C LYS A 440 11.72 -18.85 -5.59
N THR A 441 11.33 -19.57 -4.54
CA THR A 441 11.14 -21.02 -4.61
C THR A 441 9.74 -21.41 -4.15
N TYR A 442 9.01 -22.12 -5.03
CA TYR A 442 7.71 -22.74 -4.76
C TYR A 442 7.84 -24.25 -4.68
N VAL A 443 7.30 -24.87 -3.63
CA VAL A 443 7.20 -26.33 -3.50
C VAL A 443 5.96 -26.82 -4.26
N VAL A 444 6.11 -27.80 -5.14
CA VAL A 444 4.99 -28.38 -5.88
C VAL A 444 4.15 -29.26 -4.96
N GLU A 445 2.93 -28.84 -4.67
CA GLU A 445 1.98 -29.52 -3.79
C GLU A 445 0.78 -30.11 -4.54
N THR A 446 0.60 -29.73 -5.81
CA THR A 446 -0.55 -30.15 -6.62
C THR A 446 -0.21 -31.27 -7.61
N LYS A 447 -1.20 -32.13 -7.87
CA LYS A 447 -1.18 -33.10 -8.98
C LYS A 447 -1.77 -32.51 -10.27
N ASN A 448 -2.37 -31.32 -10.22
CA ASN A 448 -2.94 -30.68 -11.39
C ASN A 448 -1.81 -30.35 -12.38
N PRO A 449 -1.97 -30.68 -13.67
CA PRO A 449 -0.95 -30.42 -14.66
C PRO A 449 -0.73 -28.92 -14.85
N PHE A 450 0.52 -28.53 -14.98
CA PHE A 450 0.95 -27.19 -15.37
C PHE A 450 2.24 -27.28 -16.17
N TYR A 451 2.56 -26.25 -16.90
CA TYR A 451 3.85 -26.11 -17.58
C TYR A 451 4.49 -24.77 -17.22
N TYR A 452 5.77 -24.56 -17.56
CA TYR A 452 6.48 -23.37 -17.12
C TYR A 452 7.45 -22.85 -18.19
N LYS A 453 7.84 -21.57 -18.08
CA LYS A 453 8.67 -20.90 -19.07
C LYS A 453 10.14 -21.29 -18.93
N ASP A 454 10.71 -21.77 -20.03
CA ASP A 454 12.14 -22.07 -20.17
C ASP A 454 13.04 -20.86 -19.87
N GLY A 455 14.23 -21.10 -19.34
CA GLY A 455 15.26 -20.12 -19.07
C GLY A 455 14.96 -19.11 -17.96
N SER A 456 13.67 -18.86 -17.65
CA SER A 456 13.28 -17.95 -16.56
C SER A 456 12.80 -18.68 -15.29
N VAL A 457 12.48 -19.96 -15.42
CA VAL A 457 12.10 -20.85 -14.32
C VAL A 457 12.88 -22.16 -14.46
N LEU A 458 13.46 -22.63 -13.36
CA LEU A 458 14.10 -23.94 -13.25
C LEU A 458 13.23 -24.85 -12.40
N CYS A 459 13.17 -26.13 -12.78
CA CYS A 459 12.64 -27.19 -11.94
C CYS A 459 13.79 -27.88 -11.21
N ILE A 460 13.63 -28.00 -9.91
CA ILE A 460 14.55 -28.69 -9.00
C ILE A 460 13.85 -29.95 -8.54
N GLY A 461 14.11 -31.05 -9.23
CA GLY A 461 13.54 -32.33 -8.90
C GLY A 461 14.18 -32.91 -7.65
N ASN A 462 13.34 -33.53 -6.83
CA ASN A 462 13.69 -34.14 -5.55
C ASN A 462 13.45 -35.66 -5.56
N PRO A 463 14.16 -36.41 -6.42
CA PRO A 463 13.91 -37.85 -6.61
C PRO A 463 14.22 -38.68 -5.37
N PHE A 464 15.05 -38.19 -4.46
CA PHE A 464 15.49 -38.88 -3.25
C PHE A 464 14.67 -38.48 -2.01
N ARG A 465 13.58 -37.76 -2.19
CA ARG A 465 12.60 -37.40 -1.15
C ARG A 465 13.20 -36.72 0.07
N LEU A 466 14.18 -35.82 -0.13
CA LEU A 466 14.58 -34.87 0.89
C LEU A 466 13.36 -34.05 1.29
N ASN A 467 13.34 -33.49 2.49
CA ASN A 467 12.21 -32.64 2.90
C ASN A 467 12.14 -31.39 2.03
N PRO A 468 11.10 -31.19 1.17
CA PRO A 468 11.06 -30.12 0.20
C PRO A 468 10.95 -28.72 0.85
N TYR A 469 10.40 -28.66 2.06
CA TYR A 469 10.35 -27.40 2.82
C TYR A 469 11.70 -27.05 3.44
N TYR A 470 12.52 -28.03 3.85
CA TYR A 470 13.91 -27.78 4.24
C TYR A 470 14.71 -27.24 3.04
N LEU A 471 14.54 -27.84 1.87
CA LEU A 471 15.16 -27.33 0.63
C LEU A 471 14.71 -25.89 0.32
N LYS A 472 13.42 -25.60 0.46
CA LYS A 472 12.90 -24.23 0.31
C LYS A 472 13.56 -23.27 1.30
N LEU A 473 13.67 -23.64 2.57
CA LEU A 473 14.36 -22.82 3.60
C LEU A 473 15.82 -22.54 3.21
N PHE A 474 16.52 -23.55 2.72
CA PHE A 474 17.89 -23.38 2.25
C PHE A 474 17.95 -22.39 1.06
N PHE A 475 17.11 -22.54 0.04
CA PHE A 475 17.08 -21.64 -1.11
C PHE A 475 16.66 -20.20 -0.77
N GLU A 476 15.93 -19.99 0.31
CA GLU A 476 15.60 -18.67 0.85
C GLU A 476 16.69 -18.11 1.78
N SER A 477 17.69 -18.88 2.13
CA SER A 477 18.74 -18.50 3.09
C SER A 477 19.84 -17.64 2.49
N PHE A 478 20.56 -16.94 3.39
CA PHE A 478 21.76 -16.18 3.03
C PHE A 478 22.89 -17.09 2.48
N ALA A 479 22.96 -18.33 2.98
CA ALA A 479 23.94 -19.33 2.53
C ALA A 479 23.80 -19.65 1.03
N PHE A 480 22.58 -19.69 0.51
CA PHE A 480 22.33 -19.86 -0.92
C PHE A 480 22.51 -18.55 -1.71
N THR A 481 21.91 -17.45 -1.22
CA THR A 481 21.97 -16.16 -1.91
C THR A 481 23.39 -15.65 -2.11
N ASN A 482 24.27 -15.82 -1.14
CA ASN A 482 25.66 -15.42 -1.26
C ASN A 482 26.41 -16.15 -2.37
N GLN A 483 26.11 -17.42 -2.62
CA GLN A 483 26.82 -18.19 -3.64
C GLN A 483 26.60 -17.62 -5.05
N TYR A 484 25.41 -17.11 -5.36
CA TYR A 484 25.18 -16.50 -6.69
C TYR A 484 25.49 -15.00 -6.73
N LEU A 485 25.43 -14.30 -5.60
CA LEU A 485 25.80 -12.87 -5.56
C LEU A 485 27.29 -12.66 -5.72
N SER A 486 28.13 -13.51 -5.12
CA SER A 486 29.59 -13.46 -5.27
C SER A 486 30.07 -13.68 -6.70
N GLU A 487 29.30 -14.40 -7.52
CA GLU A 487 29.60 -14.63 -8.95
C GLU A 487 29.06 -13.53 -9.88
N SER A 488 28.29 -12.55 -9.36
CA SER A 488 27.57 -11.55 -10.18
C SER A 488 28.34 -10.24 -10.38
N ASP A 489 29.55 -10.12 -9.87
CA ASP A 489 30.36 -8.92 -10.02
C ASP A 489 30.67 -8.63 -11.50
N GLY A 490 29.94 -7.66 -12.07
CA GLY A 490 30.19 -7.10 -13.40
C GLY A 490 29.14 -7.39 -14.49
N THR A 491 28.05 -8.12 -14.21
CA THR A 491 26.97 -8.35 -15.21
C THR A 491 25.70 -7.59 -14.89
N THR A 492 25.10 -6.96 -15.90
CA THR A 492 23.91 -6.09 -15.79
C THR A 492 22.63 -6.83 -15.36
N VAL A 493 22.59 -8.16 -15.48
CA VAL A 493 21.46 -9.00 -15.07
C VAL A 493 22.00 -10.33 -14.51
N ALA A 494 21.87 -10.53 -13.20
CA ALA A 494 22.18 -11.82 -12.59
C ALA A 494 21.19 -12.89 -13.11
N THR A 495 21.72 -14.06 -13.52
CA THR A 495 20.93 -15.20 -13.98
C THR A 495 21.40 -16.48 -13.29
N LEU A 496 20.46 -17.24 -12.72
CA LEU A 496 20.72 -18.59 -12.22
C LEU A 496 20.67 -19.59 -13.39
N THR A 497 21.80 -20.22 -13.69
CA THR A 497 21.86 -21.28 -14.70
C THR A 497 21.86 -22.66 -14.05
N MET A 498 21.41 -23.67 -14.78
CA MET A 498 21.47 -25.08 -14.29
C MET A 498 22.91 -25.48 -13.90
N VAL A 499 23.92 -25.03 -14.67
CA VAL A 499 25.32 -25.36 -14.42
C VAL A 499 25.79 -24.76 -13.08
N ARG A 500 25.49 -23.48 -12.83
CA ARG A 500 25.81 -22.81 -11.57
C ARG A 500 25.11 -23.50 -10.40
N LEU A 501 23.79 -23.69 -10.51
CA LEU A 501 22.99 -24.25 -9.44
C LEU A 501 23.46 -25.67 -9.04
N ASN A 502 23.87 -26.49 -10.02
CA ASN A 502 24.41 -27.82 -9.73
C ASN A 502 25.74 -27.77 -8.92
N ARG A 503 26.52 -26.73 -9.04
CA ARG A 503 27.82 -26.56 -8.36
C ARG A 503 27.72 -25.98 -6.95
N TYR A 504 26.63 -25.31 -6.64
CA TYR A 504 26.48 -24.68 -5.33
C TYR A 504 26.41 -25.71 -4.21
N LEU A 505 26.92 -25.30 -3.05
CA LEU A 505 26.97 -26.12 -1.85
C LEU A 505 25.65 -26.07 -1.10
N ILE A 506 25.24 -27.23 -0.56
CA ILE A 506 24.08 -27.37 0.32
C ILE A 506 24.45 -28.19 1.53
N PRO A 507 24.13 -27.77 2.76
CA PRO A 507 24.27 -28.61 3.94
C PRO A 507 23.08 -29.55 4.05
N ILE A 508 23.35 -30.82 4.25
CA ILE A 508 22.34 -31.89 4.36
C ILE A 508 22.29 -32.41 5.79
N PRO A 509 21.19 -32.15 6.53
CA PRO A 509 20.91 -32.80 7.80
C PRO A 509 20.40 -34.24 7.61
N PRO A 510 20.39 -35.06 8.67
CA PRO A 510 19.59 -36.28 8.72
C PRO A 510 18.12 -36.01 8.37
N LEU A 511 17.44 -36.94 7.72
CA LEU A 511 16.08 -36.72 7.20
C LEU A 511 15.06 -36.34 8.28
N MET A 512 15.16 -36.95 9.46
CA MET A 512 14.29 -36.63 10.60
C MET A 512 14.57 -35.21 11.12
N GLU A 513 15.82 -34.79 11.14
CA GLU A 513 16.21 -33.45 11.55
C GLU A 513 15.71 -32.39 10.56
N GLN A 514 15.73 -32.66 9.24
CA GLN A 514 15.09 -31.77 8.24
C GLN A 514 13.63 -31.48 8.61
N THR A 515 12.90 -32.51 9.03
CA THR A 515 11.48 -32.39 9.42
C THR A 515 11.34 -31.57 10.70
N ARG A 516 12.14 -31.81 11.74
CA ARG A 516 12.12 -31.06 12.99
C ARG A 516 12.47 -29.56 12.78
N ILE A 517 13.42 -29.25 11.91
CA ILE A 517 13.75 -27.87 11.52
C ILE A 517 12.53 -27.18 10.92
N VAL A 518 11.87 -27.82 9.95
CA VAL A 518 10.69 -27.26 9.27
C VAL A 518 9.54 -27.04 10.26
N GLU A 519 9.25 -27.98 11.13
CA GLU A 519 8.21 -27.88 12.15
C GLU A 519 8.51 -26.74 13.14
N LYS A 520 9.76 -26.63 13.58
CA LYS A 520 10.18 -25.57 14.50
C LYS A 520 10.00 -24.17 13.87
N ILE A 521 10.40 -23.99 12.61
CA ILE A 521 10.20 -22.72 11.89
C ILE A 521 8.71 -22.42 11.73
N LYS A 522 7.88 -23.40 11.34
CA LYS A 522 6.43 -23.21 11.25
C LYS A 522 5.82 -22.79 12.59
N ALA A 523 6.21 -23.43 13.68
CA ALA A 523 5.73 -23.07 15.01
C ALA A 523 6.10 -21.64 15.41
N VAL A 524 7.36 -21.26 15.21
CA VAL A 524 7.85 -19.90 15.56
C VAL A 524 7.18 -18.83 14.68
N THR A 525 7.06 -19.06 13.38
CA THR A 525 6.42 -18.11 12.46
C THR A 525 4.93 -17.94 12.74
N SER A 526 4.24 -19.00 13.18
CA SER A 526 2.81 -18.93 13.55
C SER A 526 2.56 -18.11 14.82
N ILE A 527 3.48 -18.10 15.79
CA ILE A 527 3.37 -17.29 17.01
C ILE A 527 3.50 -15.79 16.68
N MET A 528 4.35 -15.44 15.74
CA MET A 528 4.66 -14.05 15.41
C MET A 528 3.69 -13.42 14.38
N SER A 529 2.87 -14.23 13.71
CA SER A 529 1.80 -13.75 12.83
C SER A 529 0.49 -13.41 13.57
N ARG A 530 0.43 -13.69 14.87
CA ARG A 530 -0.64 -13.29 15.80
C ARG A 530 -0.35 -11.94 16.42
#